data_b7392de477b4bf51bbe5d771c08a4fcf
#
_entry.id   b7392de477b4bf51bbe5d771c08a4fcf
#
_cell.length_a   1.000
_cell.length_b   1.000
_cell.length_c   1.000
_cell.angle_alpha   90.00
_cell.angle_beta   90.00
_cell.angle_gamma   90.00
#
_symmetry.space_group_name_H-M   'P 1'
#
loop_
_entity.id
_entity.type
_entity.pdbx_description
1 polymer ?
#
loop_
_entity_poly.entity_id
_entity_poly.type
_entity_poly.pdbx_seq_one_letter_code
_entity_poly.pdbx_strand_id
1 'polypeptide(L)'
;MGKVTILPETPKKPITLIGNRAGICWNADITNDEKNFKRGIDCITSNHGRTFEFVDVHMIIEGYSARVIREYTRHIGGMTPWLQASTRYINYNDFDSITPHSIEKSSDAKIIWNKAMKNIRNSLTELEDDGIPREDIANLLPLGMTTKIVEKRNLRNLIDMSHTRKCSRAYWE
;
A
#
# COMPACT_ATOMS: atom_id res chain seq x y z
N MET A 1 -10.03 9.75 -4.50
CA MET A 1 -8.68 9.52 -5.05
C MET A 1 -7.82 8.91 -3.95
N GLY A 2 -7.09 7.84 -4.25
CA GLY A 2 -6.25 7.17 -3.26
C GLY A 2 -5.17 8.09 -2.69
N LYS A 3 -4.74 7.83 -1.46
CA LYS A 3 -3.76 8.62 -0.71
C LYS A 3 -2.75 7.72 -0.02
N VAL A 4 -1.48 8.13 -0.03
CA VAL A 4 -0.40 7.53 0.77
C VAL A 4 0.09 8.59 1.75
N THR A 5 0.09 8.25 3.04
CA THR A 5 0.59 9.11 4.11
C THR A 5 1.81 8.46 4.75
N ILE A 6 2.96 9.10 4.65
CA ILE A 6 4.19 8.67 5.33
C ILE A 6 4.08 9.03 6.82
N LEU A 7 4.30 8.04 7.67
CA LEU A 7 4.22 8.21 9.12
C LEU A 7 5.53 8.76 9.72
N PRO A 8 5.46 9.43 10.87
CA PRO A 8 6.60 10.10 11.50
C PRO A 8 7.72 9.15 11.96
N GLU A 9 7.45 7.86 12.08
CA GLU A 9 8.43 6.82 12.40
C GLU A 9 9.40 6.54 11.24
N THR A 10 9.07 6.99 10.03
CA THR A 10 9.96 6.92 8.87
C THR A 10 11.19 7.83 9.11
N PRO A 11 12.42 7.33 8.91
CA PRO A 11 13.63 8.12 9.13
C PRO A 11 13.61 9.42 8.33
N LYS A 12 13.83 10.55 8.99
CA LYS A 12 13.85 11.89 8.35
C LYS A 12 15.07 12.10 7.44
N LYS A 13 16.18 11.38 7.69
CA LYS A 13 17.43 11.46 6.93
C LYS A 13 17.82 10.07 6.40
N PRO A 14 17.05 9.48 5.47
CA PRO A 14 17.24 8.09 5.06
C PRO A 14 18.61 7.86 4.39
N ILE A 15 19.09 8.80 3.58
CA ILE A 15 20.40 8.69 2.92
C ILE A 15 21.55 8.71 3.95
N THR A 16 21.47 9.60 4.93
CA THR A 16 22.45 9.66 6.03
C THR A 16 22.43 8.36 6.84
N LEU A 17 21.26 7.78 7.08
CA LEU A 17 21.11 6.50 7.78
C LEU A 17 21.77 5.35 6.99
N ILE A 18 21.56 5.27 5.68
CA ILE A 18 22.22 4.31 4.80
C ILE A 18 23.76 4.40 4.96
N GLY A 19 24.30 5.59 4.82
CA GLY A 19 25.76 5.79 4.92
C GLY A 19 26.31 5.58 6.33
N ASN A 20 25.54 5.90 7.37
CA ASN A 20 25.90 5.59 8.75
C ASN A 20 26.05 4.06 8.94
N ARG A 21 25.09 3.27 8.49
CA ARG A 21 25.13 1.80 8.60
C ARG A 21 26.24 1.20 7.76
N ALA A 22 26.43 1.68 6.53
CA ALA A 22 27.54 1.25 5.67
C ALA A 22 28.92 1.56 6.29
N GLY A 23 29.05 2.68 7.00
CA GLY A 23 30.28 3.08 7.66
C GLY A 23 30.83 2.07 8.66
N ILE A 24 29.94 1.29 9.30
CA ILE A 24 30.34 0.22 10.24
C ILE A 24 31.25 -0.82 9.55
N CYS A 25 30.91 -1.18 8.29
CA CYS A 25 31.67 -2.18 7.54
C CYS A 25 33.12 -1.75 7.24
N TRP A 26 33.38 -0.45 7.26
CA TRP A 26 34.72 0.11 6.97
C TRP A 26 35.42 0.69 8.21
N ASN A 27 34.88 0.44 9.39
CA ASN A 27 35.35 1.05 10.64
C ASN A 27 35.49 2.58 10.55
N ALA A 28 34.57 3.21 9.81
CA ALA A 28 34.58 4.65 9.60
C ALA A 28 33.96 5.41 10.75
N ASP A 29 34.33 6.67 10.94
CA ASP A 29 33.62 7.59 11.80
C ASP A 29 32.16 7.77 11.30
N ILE A 30 31.20 7.38 12.13
CA ILE A 30 29.77 7.46 11.83
C ILE A 30 29.06 8.58 12.58
N THR A 31 29.78 9.42 13.31
CA THR A 31 29.20 10.54 14.08
C THR A 31 28.97 11.77 13.20
N ASN A 32 29.63 11.87 12.06
CA ASN A 32 29.53 13.00 11.14
C ASN A 32 28.46 12.77 10.07
N ASP A 33 27.36 13.53 10.17
CA ASP A 33 26.21 13.43 9.26
C ASP A 33 26.56 13.72 7.80
N GLU A 34 27.47 14.67 7.51
CA GLU A 34 27.85 15.02 6.15
C GLU A 34 28.63 13.88 5.48
N LYS A 35 29.59 13.28 6.19
CA LYS A 35 30.32 12.10 5.71
C LYS A 35 29.39 10.92 5.52
N ASN A 36 28.45 10.71 6.43
CA ASN A 36 27.42 9.67 6.28
C ASN A 36 26.53 9.92 5.08
N PHE A 37 26.11 11.16 4.83
CA PHE A 37 25.29 11.49 3.65
C PHE A 37 26.05 11.17 2.35
N LYS A 38 27.32 11.59 2.20
CA LYS A 38 28.14 11.28 1.03
C LYS A 38 28.27 9.77 0.82
N ARG A 39 28.60 9.02 1.87
CA ARG A 39 28.69 7.56 1.84
C ARG A 39 27.34 6.91 1.47
N GLY A 40 26.22 7.47 1.93
CA GLY A 40 24.89 7.02 1.56
C GLY A 40 24.61 7.20 0.06
N ILE A 41 25.01 8.32 -0.52
CA ILE A 41 24.95 8.54 -1.97
C ILE A 41 25.76 7.49 -2.71
N ASP A 42 27.02 7.22 -2.26
CA ASP A 42 27.86 6.19 -2.87
C ASP A 42 27.22 4.80 -2.82
N CYS A 43 26.55 4.45 -1.72
CA CYS A 43 25.81 3.20 -1.62
C CYS A 43 24.62 3.13 -2.60
N ILE A 44 23.94 4.26 -2.84
CA ILE A 44 22.83 4.33 -3.79
C ILE A 44 23.33 4.20 -5.22
N THR A 45 24.37 4.95 -5.59
CA THR A 45 24.93 4.95 -6.95
C THR A 45 25.58 3.63 -7.33
N SER A 46 26.20 2.94 -6.36
CA SER A 46 26.77 1.60 -6.54
C SER A 46 25.77 0.46 -6.39
N ASN A 47 24.48 0.78 -6.16
CA ASN A 47 23.42 -0.19 -5.91
C ASN A 47 23.75 -1.17 -4.77
N HIS A 48 24.31 -0.68 -3.68
CA HIS A 48 24.65 -1.50 -2.51
C HIS A 48 23.41 -1.85 -1.69
N GLY A 49 22.59 -2.71 -2.25
CA GLY A 49 21.19 -2.95 -1.87
C GLY A 49 20.97 -3.38 -0.42
N ARG A 50 21.93 -4.09 0.22
CA ARG A 50 21.82 -4.50 1.63
C ARG A 50 21.65 -3.29 2.56
N THR A 51 22.25 -2.16 2.24
CA THR A 51 22.19 -0.95 3.08
C THR A 51 20.80 -0.31 3.07
N PHE A 52 20.00 -0.53 2.03
CA PHE A 52 18.63 0.01 1.91
C PHE A 52 17.65 -0.72 2.84
N GLU A 53 17.98 -1.92 3.29
CA GLU A 53 17.15 -2.69 4.22
C GLU A 53 17.09 -2.09 5.63
N PHE A 54 18.01 -1.15 5.95
CA PHE A 54 18.01 -0.41 7.21
C PHE A 54 17.07 0.81 7.22
N VAL A 55 16.49 1.15 6.08
CA VAL A 55 15.53 2.25 5.98
C VAL A 55 14.12 1.67 5.91
N ASP A 56 13.39 1.74 7.00
CA ASP A 56 11.98 1.37 7.06
C ASP A 56 11.10 2.59 6.75
N VAL A 57 10.17 2.41 5.83
CA VAL A 57 9.14 3.39 5.49
C VAL A 57 7.83 2.93 6.11
N HIS A 58 7.31 3.73 7.03
CA HIS A 58 6.01 3.50 7.67
C HIS A 58 4.95 4.34 6.94
N MET A 59 3.86 3.71 6.52
CA MET A 59 2.85 4.43 5.73
C MET A 59 1.44 3.90 5.95
N ILE A 60 0.48 4.81 5.74
CA ILE A 60 -0.93 4.47 5.56
C ILE A 60 -1.25 4.63 4.08
N ILE A 61 -1.88 3.62 3.50
CA ILE A 61 -2.40 3.60 2.13
C ILE A 61 -3.91 3.46 2.22
N GLU A 62 -4.64 4.43 1.68
CA GLU A 62 -6.10 4.48 1.81
C GLU A 62 -6.78 4.99 0.54
N GLY A 63 -8.06 4.64 0.35
CA GLY A 63 -8.86 5.08 -0.80
C GLY A 63 -8.47 4.43 -2.12
N TYR A 64 -7.73 3.33 -2.08
CA TYR A 64 -7.48 2.43 -3.21
C TYR A 64 -8.37 1.21 -3.13
N SER A 65 -8.64 0.55 -4.25
CA SER A 65 -9.48 -0.62 -4.30
C SER A 65 -8.85 -1.84 -3.58
N ALA A 66 -9.69 -2.71 -3.05
CA ALA A 66 -9.24 -3.99 -2.52
C ALA A 66 -8.50 -4.83 -3.58
N ARG A 67 -8.79 -4.63 -4.87
CA ARG A 67 -8.07 -5.23 -5.98
C ARG A 67 -6.61 -4.79 -6.00
N VAL A 68 -6.33 -3.49 -5.91
CA VAL A 68 -4.96 -2.96 -5.89
C VAL A 68 -4.21 -3.47 -4.67
N ILE A 69 -4.84 -3.44 -3.50
CA ILE A 69 -4.21 -3.95 -2.28
C ILE A 69 -3.85 -5.43 -2.43
N ARG A 70 -4.71 -6.26 -3.04
CA ARG A 70 -4.41 -7.66 -3.33
C ARG A 70 -3.19 -7.84 -4.25
N GLU A 71 -3.02 -6.96 -5.24
CA GLU A 71 -1.84 -6.97 -6.12
C GLU A 71 -0.59 -6.44 -5.41
N TYR A 72 -0.75 -5.41 -4.58
CA TYR A 72 0.31 -4.78 -3.82
C TYR A 72 0.92 -5.73 -2.77
N THR A 73 0.10 -6.47 -2.04
CA THR A 73 0.54 -7.39 -0.99
C THR A 73 1.29 -8.62 -1.52
N ARG A 74 1.29 -8.86 -2.84
CA ARG A 74 2.10 -9.93 -3.45
C ARG A 74 3.61 -9.66 -3.40
N HIS A 75 4.02 -8.42 -3.21
CA HIS A 75 5.43 -8.05 -3.08
C HIS A 75 5.92 -8.26 -1.64
N ILE A 76 5.91 -9.52 -1.20
CA ILE A 76 6.35 -9.93 0.14
C ILE A 76 7.85 -10.24 0.10
N GLY A 77 8.66 -9.28 -0.23
CA GLY A 77 10.11 -9.38 -0.08
C GLY A 77 10.50 -9.10 1.38
N GLY A 78 10.70 -10.17 2.15
CA GLY A 78 10.88 -10.06 3.59
C GLY A 78 9.54 -9.93 4.35
N MET A 79 9.55 -10.26 5.63
CA MET A 79 8.35 -10.13 6.49
C MET A 79 8.05 -8.65 6.73
N THR A 80 7.26 -8.05 5.86
CA THR A 80 6.74 -6.69 6.05
C THR A 80 5.47 -6.76 6.88
N PRO A 81 5.44 -6.22 8.10
CA PRO A 81 4.19 -6.15 8.87
C PRO A 81 3.23 -5.17 8.20
N TRP A 82 2.00 -5.61 8.02
CA TRP A 82 0.90 -4.78 7.55
C TRP A 82 -0.41 -5.21 8.19
N LEU A 83 -1.30 -4.25 8.37
CA LEU A 83 -2.66 -4.47 8.86
C LEU A 83 -3.63 -3.82 7.87
N GLN A 84 -4.73 -4.50 7.59
CA GLN A 84 -5.79 -4.00 6.72
C GLN A 84 -7.06 -3.72 7.52
N ALA A 85 -7.83 -2.73 7.09
CA ALA A 85 -9.17 -2.48 7.61
C ALA A 85 -10.01 -3.76 7.56
N SER A 86 -10.51 -4.17 8.72
CA SER A 86 -11.15 -5.48 8.91
C SER A 86 -12.57 -5.49 8.38
N THR A 87 -12.90 -6.47 7.55
CA THR A 87 -14.28 -6.72 7.11
C THR A 87 -15.13 -7.43 8.17
N ARG A 88 -14.55 -7.86 9.30
CA ARG A 88 -15.28 -8.46 10.42
C ARG A 88 -15.83 -7.43 11.41
N TYR A 89 -15.14 -6.29 11.55
CA TYR A 89 -15.46 -5.30 12.59
C TYR A 89 -16.08 -4.01 12.04
N ILE A 90 -15.69 -3.63 10.81
CA ILE A 90 -16.15 -2.39 10.18
C ILE A 90 -17.47 -2.68 9.45
N ASN A 91 -18.44 -1.78 9.60
CA ASN A 91 -19.65 -1.81 8.79
C ASN A 91 -19.33 -1.26 7.39
N TYR A 92 -19.64 -2.04 6.36
CA TYR A 92 -19.42 -1.72 4.94
C TYR A 92 -20.74 -1.57 4.17
N ASN A 93 -21.88 -1.37 4.83
CA ASN A 93 -23.18 -1.25 4.14
C ASN A 93 -23.20 -0.07 3.15
N ASP A 94 -22.41 0.97 3.41
CA ASP A 94 -22.21 2.10 2.51
C ASP A 94 -20.75 2.23 2.04
N PHE A 95 -20.16 1.15 1.57
CA PHE A 95 -18.76 1.14 1.11
C PHE A 95 -18.57 2.07 -0.10
N ASP A 96 -17.45 2.76 -0.14
CA ASP A 96 -16.98 3.46 -1.34
C ASP A 96 -16.38 2.48 -2.35
N SER A 97 -16.45 2.80 -3.64
CA SER A 97 -15.88 1.98 -4.70
C SER A 97 -15.17 2.81 -5.76
N ILE A 98 -14.11 2.23 -6.33
CA ILE A 98 -13.38 2.81 -7.46
C ILE A 98 -14.01 2.32 -8.76
N THR A 99 -14.53 3.24 -9.57
CA THR A 99 -15.04 2.92 -10.90
C THR A 99 -13.86 2.84 -11.88
N PRO A 100 -13.64 1.71 -12.57
CA PRO A 100 -12.59 1.60 -13.57
C PRO A 100 -12.74 2.62 -14.71
N HIS A 101 -11.61 3.14 -15.21
CA HIS A 101 -11.60 4.15 -16.28
C HIS A 101 -12.36 3.73 -17.55
N SER A 102 -12.33 2.45 -17.93
CA SER A 102 -13.07 1.94 -19.07
C SER A 102 -14.59 2.02 -18.89
N ILE A 103 -15.06 1.82 -17.65
CA ILE A 103 -16.48 1.96 -17.28
C ILE A 103 -16.86 3.43 -17.21
N GLU A 104 -16.00 4.28 -16.64
CA GLU A 104 -16.24 5.72 -16.51
C GLU A 104 -16.43 6.41 -17.88
N LYS A 105 -15.78 5.91 -18.93
CA LYS A 105 -15.87 6.43 -20.30
C LYS A 105 -17.16 6.06 -21.05
N SER A 106 -17.96 5.13 -20.53
CA SER A 106 -19.21 4.68 -21.15
C SER A 106 -20.38 4.96 -20.24
N SER A 107 -21.34 5.79 -20.70
CA SER A 107 -22.57 6.11 -19.94
C SER A 107 -23.36 4.85 -19.57
N ASP A 108 -23.53 3.92 -20.50
CA ASP A 108 -24.29 2.69 -20.29
C ASP A 108 -23.59 1.75 -19.31
N ALA A 109 -22.26 1.57 -19.45
CA ALA A 109 -21.47 0.78 -18.53
C ALA A 109 -21.50 1.37 -17.11
N LYS A 110 -21.46 2.70 -16.99
CA LYS A 110 -21.54 3.39 -15.70
C LYS A 110 -22.90 3.18 -15.01
N ILE A 111 -23.99 3.20 -15.77
CA ILE A 111 -25.34 2.89 -15.23
C ILE A 111 -25.37 1.47 -14.68
N ILE A 112 -24.88 0.49 -15.43
CA ILE A 112 -24.82 -0.92 -15.01
C ILE A 112 -23.98 -1.07 -13.75
N TRP A 113 -22.78 -0.44 -13.72
CA TRP A 113 -21.87 -0.46 -12.57
C TRP A 113 -22.55 0.11 -11.32
N ASN A 114 -23.11 1.30 -11.41
CA ASN A 114 -23.74 1.96 -10.28
C ASN A 114 -24.93 1.16 -9.73
N LYS A 115 -25.74 0.55 -10.62
CA LYS A 115 -26.82 -0.35 -10.24
C LYS A 115 -26.30 -1.57 -9.49
N ALA A 116 -25.21 -2.19 -9.96
CA ALA A 116 -24.61 -3.35 -9.30
C ALA A 116 -24.08 -2.98 -7.90
N MET A 117 -23.34 -1.86 -7.77
CA MET A 117 -22.84 -1.39 -6.47
C MET A 117 -23.98 -1.07 -5.49
N LYS A 118 -25.05 -0.43 -5.97
CA LYS A 118 -26.24 -0.16 -5.15
C LYS A 118 -26.91 -1.45 -4.67
N ASN A 119 -27.08 -2.43 -5.55
CA ASN A 119 -27.68 -3.71 -5.18
C ASN A 119 -26.85 -4.43 -4.10
N ILE A 120 -25.54 -4.42 -4.23
CA ILE A 120 -24.65 -5.02 -3.21
C ILE A 120 -24.85 -4.31 -1.86
N ARG A 121 -24.86 -2.97 -1.81
CA ARG A 121 -25.09 -2.23 -0.55
C ARG A 121 -26.44 -2.59 0.08
N ASN A 122 -27.49 -2.67 -0.72
CA ASN A 122 -28.80 -3.08 -0.23
C ASN A 122 -28.79 -4.50 0.37
N SER A 123 -28.16 -5.46 -0.34
CA SER A 123 -28.06 -6.84 0.14
C SER A 123 -27.22 -6.95 1.43
N LEU A 124 -26.17 -6.14 1.59
CA LEU A 124 -25.40 -6.09 2.84
C LEU A 124 -26.28 -5.65 4.01
N THR A 125 -27.10 -4.61 3.81
CA THR A 125 -28.02 -4.10 4.82
C THR A 125 -29.10 -5.13 5.15
N GLU A 126 -29.75 -5.72 4.15
CA GLU A 126 -30.80 -6.72 4.34
C GLU A 126 -30.29 -7.94 5.13
N LEU A 127 -29.09 -8.44 4.80
CA LEU A 127 -28.48 -9.56 5.53
C LEU A 127 -28.09 -9.20 6.97
N GLU A 128 -27.62 -7.95 7.21
CA GLU A 128 -27.33 -7.49 8.57
C GLU A 128 -28.62 -7.37 9.40
N ASP A 129 -29.71 -6.89 8.81
CA ASP A 129 -31.05 -6.81 9.44
C ASP A 129 -31.61 -8.20 9.77
N ASP A 130 -31.30 -9.21 8.95
CA ASP A 130 -31.63 -10.62 9.20
C ASP A 130 -30.70 -11.28 10.25
N GLY A 131 -29.77 -10.53 10.82
CA GLY A 131 -28.88 -11.00 11.89
C GLY A 131 -27.69 -11.86 11.43
N ILE A 132 -27.39 -11.87 10.12
CA ILE A 132 -26.23 -12.60 9.61
C ILE A 132 -24.92 -11.93 10.10
N PRO A 133 -23.91 -12.68 10.53
CA PRO A 133 -22.64 -12.13 10.98
C PRO A 133 -21.93 -11.34 9.89
N ARG A 134 -21.32 -10.19 10.24
CA ARG A 134 -20.61 -9.32 9.29
C ARG A 134 -19.51 -10.03 8.51
N GLU A 135 -18.81 -10.98 9.13
CA GLU A 135 -17.77 -11.76 8.46
C GLU A 135 -18.30 -12.61 7.31
N ASP A 136 -19.56 -13.05 7.40
CA ASP A 136 -20.21 -13.82 6.33
C ASP A 136 -20.76 -12.88 5.26
N ILE A 137 -21.40 -11.78 5.64
CA ILE A 137 -21.92 -10.76 4.73
C ILE A 137 -20.78 -10.15 3.89
N ALA A 138 -19.61 -9.98 4.47
CA ALA A 138 -18.43 -9.42 3.81
C ALA A 138 -17.99 -10.20 2.55
N ASN A 139 -18.43 -11.44 2.35
CA ASN A 139 -18.19 -12.18 1.10
C ASN A 139 -18.88 -11.55 -0.13
N LEU A 140 -19.86 -10.69 0.06
CA LEU A 140 -20.49 -9.93 -1.03
C LEU A 140 -19.69 -8.68 -1.45
N LEU A 141 -18.70 -8.25 -0.67
CA LEU A 141 -17.94 -7.03 -0.95
C LEU A 141 -17.19 -7.14 -2.27
N PRO A 142 -17.33 -6.15 -3.19
CA PRO A 142 -16.69 -6.21 -4.48
C PRO A 142 -15.20 -5.87 -4.38
N LEU A 143 -14.37 -6.40 -5.27
CA LEU A 143 -12.94 -6.03 -5.36
C LEU A 143 -12.71 -4.53 -5.64
N GLY A 144 -13.71 -3.84 -6.19
CA GLY A 144 -13.64 -2.40 -6.42
C GLY A 144 -13.89 -1.55 -5.17
N MET A 145 -14.29 -2.14 -4.03
CA MET A 145 -14.46 -1.37 -2.78
C MET A 145 -13.15 -0.74 -2.33
N THR A 146 -13.21 0.46 -1.76
CA THR A 146 -12.01 1.08 -1.17
C THR A 146 -11.66 0.45 0.17
N THR A 147 -10.38 0.40 0.44
CA THR A 147 -9.86 -0.10 1.72
C THR A 147 -8.71 0.74 2.23
N LYS A 148 -8.22 0.41 3.41
CA LYS A 148 -7.09 1.06 4.07
C LYS A 148 -6.15 0.03 4.63
N ILE A 149 -4.85 0.26 4.48
CA ILE A 149 -3.79 -0.51 5.13
C ILE A 149 -2.82 0.42 5.83
N VAL A 150 -2.19 -0.09 6.88
CA VAL A 150 -0.98 0.48 7.47
C VAL A 150 0.13 -0.55 7.34
N GLU A 151 1.30 -0.12 6.93
CA GLU A 151 2.44 -1.01 6.77
C GLU A 151 3.76 -0.35 7.14
N LYS A 152 4.73 -1.21 7.42
CA LYS A 152 6.15 -0.87 7.47
C LYS A 152 6.88 -1.69 6.41
N ARG A 153 7.60 -1.02 5.51
CA ARG A 153 8.31 -1.68 4.42
C ARG A 153 9.71 -1.09 4.25
N ASN A 154 10.74 -1.93 4.11
CA ASN A 154 12.06 -1.40 3.88
C ASN A 154 12.22 -0.83 2.47
N LEU A 155 13.16 0.12 2.34
CA LEU A 155 13.40 0.84 1.08
C LEU A 155 13.84 -0.10 -0.05
N ARG A 156 14.60 -1.16 0.22
CA ARG A 156 15.00 -2.15 -0.78
C ARG A 156 13.78 -2.78 -1.43
N ASN A 157 12.83 -3.24 -0.62
CA ASN A 157 11.61 -3.87 -1.11
C ASN A 157 10.73 -2.89 -1.92
N LEU A 158 10.65 -1.61 -1.49
CA LEU A 158 9.94 -0.57 -2.25
C LEU A 158 10.56 -0.33 -3.62
N ILE A 159 11.90 -0.28 -3.71
CA ILE A 159 12.61 -0.11 -4.97
C ILE A 159 12.34 -1.30 -5.88
N ASP A 160 12.53 -2.52 -5.40
CA ASP A 160 12.33 -3.74 -6.18
C ASP A 160 10.88 -3.86 -6.69
N MET A 161 9.90 -3.54 -5.83
CA MET A 161 8.49 -3.48 -6.21
C MET A 161 8.22 -2.43 -7.28
N SER A 162 8.85 -1.25 -7.18
CA SER A 162 8.61 -0.14 -8.11
C SER A 162 8.94 -0.51 -9.56
N HIS A 163 9.96 -1.32 -9.79
CA HIS A 163 10.33 -1.81 -11.14
C HIS A 163 9.19 -2.62 -11.77
N THR A 164 8.48 -3.41 -10.96
CA THR A 164 7.35 -4.21 -11.45
C THR A 164 6.07 -3.39 -11.58
N ARG A 165 5.81 -2.48 -10.65
CA ARG A 165 4.53 -1.73 -10.60
C ARG A 165 4.49 -0.47 -11.48
N LYS A 166 5.63 -0.03 -11.99
CA LYS A 166 5.73 1.09 -12.93
C LYS A 166 5.79 0.65 -14.40
N CYS A 167 5.67 -0.65 -14.69
CA CYS A 167 5.64 -1.15 -16.06
C CYS A 167 4.25 -0.93 -16.71
N SER A 168 4.21 -0.91 -18.06
CA SER A 168 2.98 -0.68 -18.83
C SER A 168 1.90 -1.77 -18.66
N ARG A 169 2.26 -2.93 -18.08
CA ARG A 169 1.35 -4.05 -17.80
C ARG A 169 0.80 -4.03 -16.38
N ALA A 170 1.29 -3.10 -15.54
CA ALA A 170 0.75 -2.95 -14.19
C ALA A 170 -0.72 -2.52 -14.24
N TYR A 171 -1.48 -2.90 -13.22
CA TYR A 171 -2.85 -2.41 -13.08
C TYR A 171 -2.82 -0.88 -12.93
N TRP A 172 -3.75 -0.20 -13.58
CA TRP A 172 -3.74 1.25 -13.78
C TRP A 172 -3.84 2.08 -12.48
N GLU A 173 -4.47 1.54 -11.43
CA GLU A 173 -4.66 2.19 -10.13
C GLU A 173 -3.34 2.15 -9.30
#